data_9cb705b4bcdcecf3995abc3994c998a7
#
_entry.id   9cb705b4bcdcecf3995abc3994c998a7
#
_cell.length_a   1.000
_cell.length_b   1.000
_cell.length_c   1.000
_cell.angle_alpha   90.00
_cell.angle_beta   90.00
_cell.angle_gamma   90.00
#
_symmetry.space_group_name_H-M   'P 1'
#
loop_
_entity.id
_entity.type
_entity.pdbx_description
1 polymer ?
#
loop_
_entity_poly.entity_id
_entity_poly.type
_entity_poly.pdbx_seq_one_letter_code
_entity_poly.pdbx_strand_id
1 'polypeptide(L)'
;MSKLRFSVIGAGASGTLMALIIKNKGYSVKIMDIDTEKINKIKAVGYLKATGKTEGTAEPDLITTDTAECIKDTDIIMVCSTTSAHADVAKAIASTVKTEQIIILNPGHVGGVLNFRTALKNAGCDKSPIICEASDMMFACRVVDAGHTFHSGIKEKIKLASIPSGDAYKVAELLKDLFPCYVPVESILMTGFGGGGGMLHSIPCTLNINKIELKQPFDYYIEGITPGICKVIEAADAERVSVCKALGVEAEALLPHLKEMYHLEPDNLYDAIQSCVPYKGIKSPTTTEHRFVQEDTLSDLVPTA
;
A
#
# COMPACT_ATOMS: atom_id res chain seq x y z
N MET A 1 9.50 -20.33 21.35
CA MET A 1 9.79 -19.93 19.97
C MET A 1 10.55 -18.62 20.02
N SER A 2 11.62 -18.44 19.22
CA SER A 2 12.28 -17.15 19.09
C SER A 2 11.29 -16.11 18.54
N LYS A 3 11.38 -14.86 19.03
CA LYS A 3 10.55 -13.78 18.48
C LYS A 3 10.88 -13.56 17.00
N LEU A 4 9.86 -13.27 16.19
CA LEU A 4 10.02 -12.92 14.78
C LEU A 4 10.88 -11.67 14.61
N ARG A 5 11.65 -11.63 13.53
CA ARG A 5 12.51 -10.52 13.12
C ARG A 5 11.98 -9.94 11.82
N PHE A 6 11.84 -8.63 11.77
CA PHE A 6 11.23 -7.93 10.65
C PHE A 6 12.24 -7.06 9.90
N SER A 7 12.01 -6.89 8.62
CA SER A 7 12.55 -5.79 7.84
C SER A 7 11.43 -5.01 7.17
N VAL A 8 11.59 -3.70 7.09
CA VAL A 8 10.67 -2.78 6.41
C VAL A 8 11.42 -2.10 5.28
N ILE A 9 10.94 -2.30 4.05
CA ILE A 9 11.47 -1.68 2.84
C ILE A 9 10.59 -0.50 2.47
N GLY A 10 11.16 0.70 2.51
CA GLY A 10 10.50 1.98 2.35
C GLY A 10 10.29 2.70 3.67
N ALA A 11 11.06 3.79 3.91
CA ALA A 11 10.94 4.67 5.08
C ALA A 11 10.06 5.90 4.79
N GLY A 12 8.95 5.69 4.06
CA GLY A 12 7.86 6.65 3.92
C GLY A 12 6.98 6.70 5.16
N ALA A 13 5.82 7.38 5.07
CA ALA A 13 4.89 7.51 6.19
C ALA A 13 4.47 6.14 6.75
N SER A 14 4.05 5.23 5.89
CA SER A 14 3.54 3.92 6.28
C SER A 14 4.63 2.99 6.79
N GLY A 15 5.80 2.93 6.14
CA GLY A 15 6.90 2.09 6.58
C GLY A 15 7.51 2.57 7.90
N THR A 16 7.63 3.89 8.10
CA THR A 16 8.03 4.48 9.38
C THR A 16 7.08 4.07 10.51
N LEU A 17 5.76 4.18 10.28
CA LEU A 17 4.75 3.80 11.27
C LEU A 17 4.75 2.29 11.55
N MET A 18 4.87 1.48 10.49
CA MET A 18 4.94 0.02 10.61
C MET A 18 6.14 -0.43 11.43
N ALA A 19 7.33 0.07 11.13
CA ALA A 19 8.54 -0.25 11.88
C ALA A 19 8.44 0.19 13.34
N LEU A 20 7.87 1.38 13.60
CA LEU A 20 7.65 1.88 14.96
C LEU A 20 6.70 0.95 15.75
N ILE A 21 5.58 0.55 15.17
CA ILE A 21 4.61 -0.36 15.82
C ILE A 21 5.27 -1.72 16.12
N ILE A 22 5.99 -2.30 15.17
CA ILE A 22 6.70 -3.58 15.34
C ILE A 22 7.68 -3.48 16.50
N LYS A 23 8.50 -2.42 16.53
CA LYS A 23 9.51 -2.23 17.58
C LYS A 23 8.88 -2.05 18.95
N ASN A 24 7.84 -1.23 19.06
CA ASN A 24 7.14 -0.96 20.33
C ASN A 24 6.39 -2.18 20.89
N LYS A 25 6.07 -3.15 20.03
CA LYS A 25 5.58 -4.48 20.45
C LYS A 25 6.72 -5.42 20.87
N GLY A 26 7.97 -4.96 20.86
CA GLY A 26 9.14 -5.68 21.35
C GLY A 26 9.72 -6.68 20.35
N TYR A 27 9.46 -6.52 19.05
CA TYR A 27 10.09 -7.31 17.99
C TYR A 27 11.35 -6.63 17.48
N SER A 28 12.25 -7.42 16.90
CA SER A 28 13.39 -6.89 16.14
C SER A 28 12.90 -6.36 14.80
N VAL A 29 13.33 -5.15 14.42
CA VAL A 29 12.97 -4.54 13.14
C VAL A 29 14.13 -3.73 12.57
N LYS A 30 14.38 -3.95 11.29
CA LYS A 30 15.27 -3.15 10.45
C LYS A 30 14.44 -2.33 9.48
N ILE A 31 14.91 -1.14 9.11
CA ILE A 31 14.24 -0.28 8.14
C ILE A 31 15.24 0.24 7.10
N MET A 32 14.80 0.31 5.85
CA MET A 32 15.60 0.86 4.77
C MET A 32 14.79 1.76 3.84
N ASP A 33 15.49 2.65 3.15
CA ASP A 33 15.00 3.41 2.01
C ASP A 33 16.17 3.68 1.06
N ILE A 34 15.89 3.79 -0.24
CA ILE A 34 16.92 4.13 -1.25
C ILE A 34 17.35 5.59 -1.16
N ASP A 35 16.53 6.46 -0.57
CA ASP A 35 16.82 7.88 -0.36
C ASP A 35 17.87 8.05 0.75
N THR A 36 19.11 8.26 0.31
CA THR A 36 20.27 8.42 1.22
C THR A 36 20.14 9.64 2.13
N GLU A 37 19.57 10.74 1.64
CA GLU A 37 19.39 11.95 2.46
C GLU A 37 18.39 11.68 3.59
N LYS A 38 17.26 11.07 3.27
CA LYS A 38 16.25 10.64 4.24
C LYS A 38 16.85 9.71 5.30
N ILE A 39 17.56 8.67 4.87
CA ILE A 39 18.17 7.70 5.78
C ILE A 39 19.22 8.37 6.68
N ASN A 40 20.04 9.28 6.15
CA ASN A 40 21.02 10.02 6.96
C ASN A 40 20.34 10.91 8.01
N LYS A 41 19.22 11.56 7.68
CA LYS A 41 18.42 12.33 8.65
C LYS A 41 17.88 11.41 9.76
N ILE A 42 17.33 10.24 9.40
CA ILE A 42 16.81 9.29 10.39
C ILE A 42 17.94 8.76 11.28
N LYS A 43 19.11 8.41 10.71
CA LYS A 43 20.28 7.98 11.47
C LYS A 43 20.80 9.05 12.43
N ALA A 44 20.79 10.30 12.03
CA ALA A 44 21.23 11.41 12.88
C ALA A 44 20.34 11.60 14.12
N VAL A 45 19.04 11.33 14.00
CA VAL A 45 18.09 11.33 15.10
C VAL A 45 18.15 10.05 15.92
N GLY A 46 18.39 8.90 15.26
CA GLY A 46 18.52 7.58 15.89
C GLY A 46 17.20 6.85 16.18
N TYR A 47 16.07 7.50 15.97
CA TYR A 47 14.75 6.90 16.22
C TYR A 47 13.72 7.31 15.16
N LEU A 48 12.64 6.50 15.06
CA LEU A 48 11.42 6.83 14.35
C LEU A 48 10.42 7.47 15.31
N LYS A 49 9.56 8.36 14.79
CA LYS A 49 8.54 9.06 15.58
C LYS A 49 7.17 8.95 14.91
N ALA A 50 6.14 8.77 15.73
CA ALA A 50 4.76 8.89 15.31
C ALA A 50 4.00 9.87 16.22
N THR A 51 3.05 10.59 15.63
CA THR A 51 2.09 11.47 16.32
C THR A 51 0.69 11.21 15.82
N GLY A 52 -0.33 11.61 16.56
CA GLY A 52 -1.74 11.36 16.25
C GLY A 52 -2.28 10.11 16.95
N LYS A 53 -2.99 9.22 16.24
CA LYS A 53 -3.58 8.03 16.88
C LYS A 53 -2.55 7.05 17.46
N THR A 54 -1.35 7.00 16.90
CA THR A 54 -0.20 6.35 17.52
C THR A 54 0.80 7.44 17.89
N GLU A 55 1.22 7.46 19.15
CA GLU A 55 2.20 8.42 19.66
C GLU A 55 3.40 7.70 20.25
N GLY A 56 4.59 8.23 20.01
CA GLY A 56 5.82 7.70 20.57
C GLY A 56 6.98 7.66 19.61
N THR A 57 8.06 7.02 20.08
CA THR A 57 9.29 6.81 19.34
C THR A 57 9.70 5.35 19.38
N ALA A 58 10.51 4.92 18.43
CA ALA A 58 11.12 3.59 18.41
C ALA A 58 12.48 3.64 17.75
N GLU A 59 13.45 2.90 18.29
CA GLU A 59 14.80 2.76 17.75
C GLU A 59 14.88 1.45 16.96
N PRO A 60 14.88 1.47 15.61
CA PRO A 60 15.12 0.26 14.82
C PRO A 60 16.48 -0.34 15.10
N ASP A 61 16.61 -1.67 14.94
CA ASP A 61 17.89 -2.35 15.14
C ASP A 61 18.91 -2.03 14.04
N LEU A 62 18.40 -1.59 12.86
CA LEU A 62 19.21 -1.12 11.74
C LEU A 62 18.42 -0.09 10.93
N ILE A 63 19.08 0.99 10.53
CA ILE A 63 18.61 1.99 9.56
C ILE A 63 19.64 2.03 8.43
N THR A 64 19.25 1.65 7.20
CA THR A 64 20.23 1.46 6.11
C THR A 64 19.66 1.86 4.75
N THR A 65 20.53 2.07 3.76
CA THR A 65 20.17 2.17 2.35
C THR A 65 20.41 0.85 1.60
N ASP A 66 21.01 -0.14 2.24
CA ASP A 66 21.31 -1.45 1.66
C ASP A 66 20.15 -2.42 1.91
N THR A 67 19.47 -2.79 0.83
CA THR A 67 18.31 -3.69 0.87
C THR A 67 18.73 -5.10 1.31
N ALA A 68 19.88 -5.59 0.85
CA ALA A 68 20.37 -6.93 1.20
C ALA A 68 20.73 -7.01 2.69
N GLU A 69 21.38 -5.99 3.24
CA GLU A 69 21.67 -5.88 4.67
C GLU A 69 20.40 -5.81 5.50
N CYS A 70 19.38 -5.08 5.02
CA CYS A 70 18.11 -4.95 5.70
C CYS A 70 17.40 -6.29 5.87
N ILE A 71 17.30 -7.11 4.80
CA ILE A 71 16.57 -8.38 4.84
C ILE A 71 17.36 -9.55 5.42
N LYS A 72 18.69 -9.38 5.59
CA LYS A 72 19.54 -10.42 6.15
C LYS A 72 19.10 -10.79 7.56
N ASP A 73 18.93 -12.09 7.83
CA ASP A 73 18.54 -12.63 9.13
C ASP A 73 17.21 -12.11 9.68
N THR A 74 16.28 -11.74 8.79
CA THR A 74 14.88 -11.43 9.12
C THR A 74 13.97 -12.56 8.65
N ASP A 75 12.82 -12.69 9.29
CA ASP A 75 11.84 -13.73 9.01
C ASP A 75 10.72 -13.18 8.11
N ILE A 76 10.38 -11.89 8.28
CA ILE A 76 9.29 -11.21 7.55
C ILE A 76 9.80 -9.91 6.96
N ILE A 77 9.52 -9.73 5.67
CA ILE A 77 9.89 -8.56 4.86
C ILE A 77 8.61 -7.79 4.52
N MET A 78 8.42 -6.62 5.14
CA MET A 78 7.30 -5.73 4.89
C MET A 78 7.70 -4.74 3.80
N VAL A 79 7.13 -4.86 2.60
CA VAL A 79 7.38 -3.92 1.49
C VAL A 79 6.34 -2.80 1.59
N CYS A 80 6.80 -1.59 1.87
CA CYS A 80 6.00 -0.37 2.06
C CYS A 80 6.38 0.72 1.05
N SER A 81 6.99 0.33 -0.06
CA SER A 81 7.26 1.21 -1.21
C SER A 81 6.02 1.33 -2.10
N THR A 82 6.05 2.27 -3.03
CA THR A 82 5.07 2.34 -4.11
C THR A 82 5.14 1.08 -4.99
N THR A 83 4.03 0.69 -5.62
CA THR A 83 3.98 -0.49 -6.50
C THR A 83 4.90 -0.38 -7.70
N SER A 84 5.14 0.83 -8.21
CA SER A 84 6.11 1.08 -9.27
C SER A 84 7.54 0.65 -8.91
N ALA A 85 7.89 0.64 -7.61
CA ALA A 85 9.20 0.22 -7.13
C ALA A 85 9.27 -1.29 -6.81
N HIS A 86 8.17 -2.03 -6.83
CA HIS A 86 8.15 -3.44 -6.42
C HIS A 86 9.10 -4.32 -7.23
N ALA A 87 9.17 -4.12 -8.55
CA ALA A 87 10.09 -4.87 -9.39
C ALA A 87 11.56 -4.60 -9.04
N ASP A 88 11.90 -3.37 -8.69
CA ASP A 88 13.27 -3.01 -8.31
C ASP A 88 13.61 -3.51 -6.90
N VAL A 89 12.66 -3.48 -5.97
CA VAL A 89 12.81 -4.16 -4.67
C VAL A 89 13.07 -5.65 -4.86
N ALA A 90 12.27 -6.32 -5.70
CA ALA A 90 12.44 -7.73 -6.00
C ALA A 90 13.85 -8.04 -6.55
N LYS A 91 14.33 -7.24 -7.52
CA LYS A 91 15.69 -7.36 -8.06
C LYS A 91 16.76 -7.17 -6.98
N ALA A 92 16.60 -6.17 -6.11
CA ALA A 92 17.55 -5.85 -5.06
C ALA A 92 17.70 -6.96 -4.02
N ILE A 93 16.62 -7.72 -3.73
CA ILE A 93 16.67 -8.82 -2.76
C ILE A 93 16.96 -10.20 -3.37
N ALA A 94 16.95 -10.33 -4.69
CA ALA A 94 16.97 -11.61 -5.40
C ALA A 94 18.13 -12.54 -5.00
N SER A 95 19.32 -11.99 -4.75
CA SER A 95 20.51 -12.76 -4.35
C SER A 95 20.57 -13.10 -2.85
N THR A 96 19.75 -12.43 -2.02
CA THR A 96 19.85 -12.51 -0.55
C THR A 96 18.63 -13.15 0.09
N VAL A 97 17.46 -13.04 -0.55
CA VAL A 97 16.21 -13.59 -0.06
C VAL A 97 16.28 -15.12 0.09
N LYS A 98 15.64 -15.65 1.12
CA LYS A 98 15.62 -17.07 1.45
C LYS A 98 14.21 -17.65 1.30
N THR A 99 14.12 -18.96 1.04
CA THR A 99 12.83 -19.66 0.86
C THR A 99 11.94 -19.59 2.10
N GLU A 100 12.52 -19.60 3.29
CA GLU A 100 11.79 -19.54 4.57
C GLU A 100 11.31 -18.15 4.96
N GLN A 101 11.70 -17.09 4.24
CA GLN A 101 11.24 -15.73 4.49
C GLN A 101 9.84 -15.52 3.91
N ILE A 102 9.09 -14.63 4.54
CA ILE A 102 7.76 -14.18 4.11
C ILE A 102 7.89 -12.73 3.64
N ILE A 103 7.41 -12.46 2.44
CA ILE A 103 7.37 -11.11 1.86
C ILE A 103 5.92 -10.64 1.86
N ILE A 104 5.64 -9.42 2.31
CA ILE A 104 4.29 -8.86 2.32
C ILE A 104 4.31 -7.49 1.61
N LEU A 105 3.62 -7.41 0.48
CA LEU A 105 3.43 -6.17 -0.28
C LEU A 105 2.28 -5.35 0.34
N ASN A 106 2.53 -4.09 0.66
CA ASN A 106 1.59 -3.20 1.33
C ASN A 106 1.41 -1.87 0.57
N PRO A 107 0.45 -1.80 -0.38
CA PRO A 107 -0.38 -2.86 -0.96
C PRO A 107 0.27 -3.56 -2.16
N GLY A 108 -0.37 -4.65 -2.67
CA GLY A 108 0.07 -5.34 -3.87
C GLY A 108 -0.53 -4.79 -5.18
N HIS A 109 -1.78 -4.31 -5.14
CA HIS A 109 -2.59 -3.96 -6.31
C HIS A 109 -2.87 -5.16 -7.24
N VAL A 110 -3.35 -4.92 -8.47
CA VAL A 110 -3.74 -5.99 -9.39
C VAL A 110 -2.51 -6.73 -9.92
N GLY A 111 -2.36 -7.98 -9.54
CA GLY A 111 -1.24 -8.84 -10.00
C GLY A 111 0.13 -8.49 -9.39
N GLY A 112 0.19 -7.68 -8.34
CA GLY A 112 1.45 -7.23 -7.72
C GLY A 112 2.34 -8.38 -7.26
N VAL A 113 1.78 -9.40 -6.62
CA VAL A 113 2.52 -10.62 -6.24
C VAL A 113 3.09 -11.34 -7.45
N LEU A 114 2.34 -11.41 -8.57
CA LEU A 114 2.82 -12.05 -9.81
C LEU A 114 3.98 -11.27 -10.42
N ASN A 115 3.85 -9.94 -10.47
CA ASN A 115 4.90 -9.05 -10.93
C ASN A 115 6.16 -9.17 -10.06
N PHE A 116 6.01 -9.12 -8.75
CA PHE A 116 7.12 -9.25 -7.80
C PHE A 116 7.84 -10.60 -7.95
N ARG A 117 7.10 -11.71 -8.00
CA ARG A 117 7.65 -13.05 -8.22
C ARG A 117 8.37 -13.16 -9.56
N THR A 118 7.80 -12.59 -10.62
CA THR A 118 8.41 -12.59 -11.95
C THR A 118 9.70 -11.79 -11.95
N ALA A 119 9.74 -10.63 -11.28
CA ALA A 119 10.94 -9.81 -11.15
C ALA A 119 12.04 -10.54 -10.35
N LEU A 120 11.71 -11.23 -9.26
CA LEU A 120 12.66 -12.10 -8.53
C LEU A 120 13.27 -13.16 -9.46
N LYS A 121 12.41 -13.88 -10.19
CA LYS A 121 12.85 -14.93 -11.11
C LYS A 121 13.75 -14.37 -12.23
N ASN A 122 13.38 -13.27 -12.83
CA ASN A 122 14.15 -12.61 -13.89
C ASN A 122 15.51 -12.07 -13.39
N ALA A 123 15.60 -11.77 -12.10
CA ALA A 123 16.86 -11.40 -11.45
C ALA A 123 17.71 -12.61 -11.01
N GLY A 124 17.34 -13.84 -11.41
CA GLY A 124 18.08 -15.07 -11.14
C GLY A 124 17.83 -15.68 -9.75
N CYS A 125 16.76 -15.28 -9.05
CA CYS A 125 16.42 -15.90 -7.77
C CYS A 125 15.88 -17.31 -7.97
N ASP A 126 16.54 -18.30 -7.36
CA ASP A 126 16.13 -19.71 -7.35
C ASP A 126 15.31 -20.08 -6.09
N LYS A 127 15.09 -19.14 -5.20
CA LYS A 127 14.32 -19.32 -3.97
C LYS A 127 12.83 -19.08 -4.21
N SER A 128 12.00 -19.69 -3.37
CA SER A 128 10.55 -19.60 -3.44
C SER A 128 9.97 -19.17 -2.09
N PRO A 129 10.18 -17.92 -1.66
CA PRO A 129 9.57 -17.40 -0.44
C PRO A 129 8.05 -17.35 -0.59
N ILE A 130 7.34 -17.35 0.54
CA ILE A 130 5.91 -16.98 0.55
C ILE A 130 5.83 -15.49 0.23
N ILE A 131 5.05 -15.13 -0.79
CA ILE A 131 4.79 -13.74 -1.13
C ILE A 131 3.30 -13.47 -0.90
N CYS A 132 3.03 -12.56 0.04
CA CYS A 132 1.68 -12.07 0.32
C CYS A 132 1.48 -10.68 -0.27
N GLU A 133 0.23 -10.33 -0.52
CA GLU A 133 -0.17 -8.95 -0.80
C GLU A 133 -1.39 -8.56 0.03
N ALA A 134 -1.36 -7.36 0.55
CA ALA A 134 -2.50 -6.70 1.14
C ALA A 134 -3.31 -5.97 0.07
N SER A 135 -4.64 -5.99 0.18
CA SER A 135 -5.52 -5.27 -0.76
C SER A 135 -5.36 -3.76 -0.68
N ASP A 136 -4.81 -3.25 0.42
CA ASP A 136 -4.69 -1.83 0.66
C ASP A 136 -3.61 -1.54 1.72
N MET A 137 -3.16 -0.29 1.81
CA MET A 137 -2.35 0.16 2.94
C MET A 137 -3.24 0.29 4.17
N MET A 138 -2.85 -0.38 5.27
CA MET A 138 -3.63 -0.38 6.50
C MET A 138 -3.68 0.96 7.21
N PHE A 139 -2.69 1.82 7.01
CA PHE A 139 -2.56 3.08 7.73
C PHE A 139 -3.01 4.27 6.87
N ALA A 140 -3.85 5.12 7.45
CA ALA A 140 -4.01 6.50 7.00
C ALA A 140 -2.96 7.35 7.72
N CYS A 141 -1.90 7.73 7.05
CA CYS A 141 -0.77 8.45 7.64
C CYS A 141 -0.10 9.39 6.63
N ARG A 142 0.65 10.37 7.14
CA ARG A 142 1.37 11.36 6.32
C ARG A 142 2.78 11.56 6.87
N VAL A 143 3.73 11.79 5.99
CA VAL A 143 5.07 12.23 6.38
C VAL A 143 5.00 13.63 7.00
N VAL A 144 5.60 13.80 8.17
CA VAL A 144 5.84 15.08 8.82
C VAL A 144 7.28 15.52 8.55
N ASP A 145 8.23 14.61 8.72
CA ASP A 145 9.65 14.77 8.41
C ASP A 145 10.27 13.38 8.23
N ALA A 146 11.56 13.30 7.87
CA ALA A 146 12.27 12.04 7.75
C ALA A 146 12.20 11.24 9.07
N GLY A 147 11.64 10.03 9.00
CA GLY A 147 11.43 9.19 10.18
C GLY A 147 10.32 9.67 11.14
N HIS A 148 9.57 10.72 10.78
CA HIS A 148 8.43 11.20 11.56
C HIS A 148 7.15 11.16 10.74
N THR A 149 6.12 10.47 11.24
CA THR A 149 4.82 10.31 10.59
C THR A 149 3.68 10.77 11.49
N PHE A 150 2.64 11.35 10.88
CA PHE A 150 1.36 11.62 11.54
C PHE A 150 0.39 10.48 11.18
N HIS A 151 -0.14 9.81 12.19
CA HIS A 151 -1.09 8.71 12.06
C HIS A 151 -2.51 9.21 12.31
N SER A 152 -3.35 9.22 11.27
CA SER A 152 -4.75 9.64 11.36
C SER A 152 -5.73 8.49 11.55
N GLY A 153 -5.40 7.27 11.11
CA GLY A 153 -6.28 6.12 11.25
C GLY A 153 -5.70 4.79 10.78
N ILE A 154 -6.32 3.71 11.23
CA ILE A 154 -6.04 2.35 10.78
C ILE A 154 -7.34 1.75 10.21
N LYS A 155 -7.24 1.03 9.10
CA LYS A 155 -8.35 0.28 8.52
C LYS A 155 -8.59 -1.00 9.33
N GLU A 156 -9.86 -1.32 9.58
CA GLU A 156 -10.22 -2.45 10.42
C GLU A 156 -10.04 -3.80 9.73
N LYS A 157 -10.21 -3.83 8.41
CA LYS A 157 -10.11 -5.05 7.58
C LYS A 157 -9.31 -4.78 6.32
N ILE A 158 -8.29 -5.59 6.09
CA ILE A 158 -7.44 -5.58 4.89
C ILE A 158 -7.34 -7.02 4.40
N LYS A 159 -7.82 -7.29 3.20
CA LYS A 159 -7.68 -8.63 2.61
C LYS A 159 -6.19 -8.94 2.42
N LEU A 160 -5.78 -10.15 2.76
CA LEU A 160 -4.42 -10.65 2.57
C LEU A 160 -4.49 -11.93 1.75
N ALA A 161 -3.85 -11.96 0.59
CA ALA A 161 -3.69 -13.14 -0.23
C ALA A 161 -2.22 -13.52 -0.38
N SER A 162 -1.92 -14.71 -0.88
CA SER A 162 -0.54 -15.19 -1.04
C SER A 162 -0.34 -16.04 -2.28
N ILE A 163 0.93 -16.15 -2.67
CA ILE A 163 1.44 -17.22 -3.53
C ILE A 163 2.56 -17.94 -2.77
N PRO A 164 2.44 -19.25 -2.53
CA PRO A 164 1.31 -20.15 -2.88
C PRO A 164 -0.01 -19.75 -2.21
N SER A 165 -1.13 -20.10 -2.88
CA SER A 165 -2.47 -19.88 -2.34
C SER A 165 -2.65 -20.65 -1.02
N GLY A 166 -3.36 -20.03 -0.08
CA GLY A 166 -3.63 -20.60 1.25
C GLY A 166 -2.58 -20.28 2.32
N ASP A 167 -1.36 -19.90 1.97
CA ASP A 167 -0.34 -19.51 2.98
C ASP A 167 -0.70 -18.18 3.68
N ALA A 168 -1.56 -17.34 3.08
CA ALA A 168 -2.06 -16.13 3.71
C ALA A 168 -2.75 -16.40 5.07
N TYR A 169 -3.42 -17.54 5.24
CA TYR A 169 -4.05 -17.93 6.51
C TYR A 169 -3.03 -18.12 7.62
N LYS A 170 -1.91 -18.79 7.32
CA LYS A 170 -0.79 -18.97 8.28
C LYS A 170 -0.13 -17.63 8.60
N VAL A 171 0.06 -16.79 7.59
CA VAL A 171 0.70 -15.48 7.75
C VAL A 171 -0.18 -14.54 8.57
N ALA A 172 -1.48 -14.48 8.30
CA ALA A 172 -2.42 -13.67 9.08
C ALA A 172 -2.46 -14.13 10.56
N GLU A 173 -2.51 -15.44 10.82
CA GLU A 173 -2.46 -15.97 12.19
C GLU A 173 -1.13 -15.64 12.89
N LEU A 174 0.00 -15.70 12.16
CA LEU A 174 1.32 -15.35 12.67
C LEU A 174 1.43 -13.87 13.07
N LEU A 175 0.71 -12.99 12.37
CA LEU A 175 0.75 -11.54 12.54
C LEU A 175 -0.42 -10.97 13.35
N LYS A 176 -1.37 -11.78 13.82
CA LYS A 176 -2.60 -11.31 14.45
C LYS A 176 -2.41 -10.37 15.64
N ASP A 177 -1.33 -10.56 16.41
CA ASP A 177 -1.02 -9.71 17.58
C ASP A 177 -0.41 -8.35 17.20
N LEU A 178 0.15 -8.25 16.00
CA LEU A 178 0.72 -7.02 15.44
C LEU A 178 -0.28 -6.29 14.53
N PHE A 179 -0.88 -7.03 13.63
CA PHE A 179 -1.74 -6.51 12.55
C PHE A 179 -3.03 -7.33 12.44
N PRO A 180 -3.95 -7.22 13.43
CA PRO A 180 -5.20 -7.99 13.45
C PRO A 180 -6.15 -7.63 12.30
N CYS A 181 -5.86 -6.55 11.57
CA CYS A 181 -6.64 -6.13 10.41
C CYS A 181 -6.47 -7.02 9.18
N TYR A 182 -5.45 -7.88 9.12
CA TYR A 182 -5.26 -8.78 7.99
C TYR A 182 -6.30 -9.90 8.01
N VAL A 183 -7.17 -9.91 6.99
CA VAL A 183 -8.20 -10.94 6.75
C VAL A 183 -7.73 -11.83 5.59
N PRO A 184 -7.33 -13.07 5.85
CA PRO A 184 -6.82 -13.94 4.78
C PRO A 184 -7.92 -14.33 3.80
N VAL A 185 -7.57 -14.33 2.51
CA VAL A 185 -8.44 -14.74 1.39
C VAL A 185 -7.70 -15.75 0.49
N GLU A 186 -8.46 -16.52 -0.27
CA GLU A 186 -7.91 -17.63 -1.06
C GLU A 186 -7.17 -17.20 -2.32
N SER A 187 -7.50 -16.05 -2.89
CA SER A 187 -6.98 -15.65 -4.20
C SER A 187 -6.45 -14.21 -4.19
N ILE A 188 -5.31 -14.01 -4.85
CA ILE A 188 -4.76 -12.69 -5.13
C ILE A 188 -5.68 -11.83 -6.02
N LEU A 189 -6.62 -12.43 -6.74
CA LEU A 189 -7.65 -11.67 -7.45
C LEU A 189 -8.59 -10.93 -6.48
N MET A 190 -8.82 -11.51 -5.28
CA MET A 190 -9.66 -10.87 -4.26
C MET A 190 -8.98 -9.68 -3.58
N THR A 191 -7.65 -9.63 -3.57
CA THR A 191 -6.89 -8.49 -3.08
C THR A 191 -6.71 -7.43 -4.16
N GLY A 192 -6.34 -7.83 -5.37
CA GLY A 192 -6.08 -6.93 -6.49
C GLY A 192 -7.33 -6.18 -6.95
N PHE A 193 -8.44 -6.89 -7.14
CA PHE A 193 -9.70 -6.29 -7.63
C PHE A 193 -10.63 -5.78 -6.51
N GLY A 194 -10.26 -5.97 -5.24
CA GLY A 194 -11.15 -5.72 -4.09
C GLY A 194 -11.44 -4.26 -3.80
N GLY A 195 -10.70 -3.31 -4.37
CA GLY A 195 -10.85 -1.88 -4.13
C GLY A 195 -11.01 -1.07 -5.40
N GLY A 196 -11.87 -0.07 -5.38
CA GLY A 196 -12.03 0.88 -6.48
C GLY A 196 -11.06 2.07 -6.45
N GLY A 197 -9.95 2.00 -5.70
CA GLY A 197 -9.03 3.11 -5.48
C GLY A 197 -8.46 3.71 -6.78
N GLY A 198 -8.08 2.86 -7.72
CA GLY A 198 -7.58 3.29 -9.02
C GLY A 198 -8.58 4.14 -9.81
N MET A 199 -9.88 3.89 -9.66
CA MET A 199 -10.93 4.69 -10.31
C MET A 199 -10.98 6.12 -9.75
N LEU A 200 -10.73 6.28 -8.44
CA LEU A 200 -10.76 7.58 -7.76
C LEU A 200 -9.51 8.43 -7.99
N HIS A 201 -8.44 7.85 -8.51
CA HIS A 201 -7.19 8.57 -8.76
C HIS A 201 -6.96 8.82 -10.26
N SER A 202 -6.82 7.77 -11.06
CA SER A 202 -6.44 7.90 -12.47
C SER A 202 -7.47 8.64 -13.30
N ILE A 203 -8.76 8.36 -13.12
CA ILE A 203 -9.84 8.99 -13.91
C ILE A 203 -9.95 10.50 -13.62
N PRO A 204 -10.07 10.95 -12.35
CA PRO A 204 -10.10 12.38 -12.06
C PRO A 204 -8.81 13.11 -12.46
N CYS A 205 -7.62 12.48 -12.32
CA CYS A 205 -6.38 13.07 -12.80
C CYS A 205 -6.39 13.29 -14.31
N THR A 206 -6.82 12.27 -15.07
CA THR A 206 -6.91 12.34 -16.53
C THR A 206 -7.89 13.43 -16.98
N LEU A 207 -9.05 13.53 -16.33
CA LEU A 207 -10.09 14.51 -16.70
C LEU A 207 -9.80 15.94 -16.21
N ASN A 208 -8.85 16.13 -15.30
CA ASN A 208 -8.34 17.41 -14.84
C ASN A 208 -6.88 17.67 -15.28
N ILE A 209 -6.39 16.93 -16.28
CA ILE A 209 -4.98 16.95 -16.67
C ILE A 209 -4.47 18.37 -17.00
N ASN A 210 -5.27 19.19 -17.65
CA ASN A 210 -4.92 20.55 -17.99
C ASN A 210 -4.66 21.42 -16.73
N LYS A 211 -5.48 21.28 -15.68
CA LYS A 211 -5.26 22.00 -14.42
C LYS A 211 -3.99 21.54 -13.73
N ILE A 212 -3.71 20.22 -13.78
CA ILE A 212 -2.52 19.62 -13.18
C ILE A 212 -1.25 20.13 -13.89
N GLU A 213 -1.20 20.09 -15.22
CA GLU A 213 -0.07 20.57 -16.00
C GLU A 213 0.15 22.08 -15.88
N LEU A 214 -0.93 22.85 -15.80
CA LEU A 214 -0.88 24.28 -15.53
C LEU A 214 -0.58 24.63 -14.07
N LYS A 215 -0.42 23.61 -13.21
CA LYS A 215 -0.17 23.75 -11.76
C LYS A 215 -1.21 24.62 -11.03
N GLN A 216 -2.46 24.56 -11.49
CA GLN A 216 -3.58 25.24 -10.85
C GLN A 216 -4.04 24.41 -9.65
N PRO A 217 -3.89 24.89 -8.42
CA PRO A 217 -4.25 24.11 -7.24
C PRO A 217 -5.78 23.98 -7.11
N PHE A 218 -6.25 22.80 -6.76
CA PHE A 218 -7.65 22.54 -6.41
C PHE A 218 -7.74 21.44 -5.35
N ASP A 219 -8.85 21.39 -4.65
CA ASP A 219 -9.12 20.29 -3.72
C ASP A 219 -9.50 19.04 -4.52
N TYR A 220 -8.62 18.03 -4.49
CA TYR A 220 -8.62 16.90 -5.42
C TYR A 220 -9.98 16.19 -5.50
N TYR A 221 -10.51 15.76 -4.38
CA TYR A 221 -11.78 15.06 -4.35
C TYR A 221 -12.98 15.99 -4.42
N ILE A 222 -12.92 17.14 -3.75
CA ILE A 222 -14.08 18.02 -3.58
C ILE A 222 -14.33 18.88 -4.82
N GLU A 223 -13.27 19.45 -5.40
CA GLU A 223 -13.36 20.30 -6.61
C GLU A 223 -13.06 19.51 -7.88
N GLY A 224 -12.18 18.50 -7.78
CA GLY A 224 -11.72 17.72 -8.94
C GLY A 224 -12.67 16.60 -9.35
N ILE A 225 -13.61 16.17 -8.49
CA ILE A 225 -14.60 15.15 -8.83
C ILE A 225 -15.99 15.79 -8.91
N THR A 226 -16.41 16.09 -10.12
CA THR A 226 -17.72 16.67 -10.44
C THR A 226 -18.77 15.58 -10.70
N PRO A 227 -20.09 15.89 -10.75
CA PRO A 227 -21.11 14.90 -11.11
C PRO A 227 -20.86 14.22 -12.47
N GLY A 228 -20.28 14.96 -13.43
CA GLY A 228 -19.89 14.39 -14.73
C GLY A 228 -18.76 13.39 -14.63
N ILE A 229 -17.74 13.68 -13.80
CA ILE A 229 -16.62 12.78 -13.55
C ILE A 229 -17.09 11.54 -12.77
N CYS A 230 -18.00 11.67 -11.83
CA CYS A 230 -18.60 10.53 -11.13
C CYS A 230 -19.25 9.53 -12.10
N LYS A 231 -19.94 9.98 -13.13
CA LYS A 231 -20.51 9.08 -14.15
C LYS A 231 -19.47 8.28 -14.91
N VAL A 232 -18.30 8.88 -15.18
CA VAL A 232 -17.16 8.16 -15.83
C VAL A 232 -16.58 7.13 -14.85
N ILE A 233 -16.41 7.51 -13.58
CA ILE A 233 -15.94 6.61 -12.52
C ILE A 233 -16.89 5.42 -12.37
N GLU A 234 -18.20 5.67 -12.28
CA GLU A 234 -19.24 4.63 -12.14
C GLU A 234 -19.25 3.68 -13.34
N ALA A 235 -19.07 4.19 -14.57
CA ALA A 235 -18.99 3.36 -15.76
C ALA A 235 -17.77 2.45 -15.75
N ALA A 236 -16.59 2.99 -15.42
CA ALA A 236 -15.36 2.22 -15.32
C ALA A 236 -15.41 1.20 -14.16
N ASP A 237 -16.03 1.57 -13.04
CA ASP A 237 -16.22 0.65 -11.91
C ASP A 237 -17.16 -0.53 -12.28
N ALA A 238 -18.21 -0.27 -13.06
CA ALA A 238 -19.07 -1.33 -13.59
C ALA A 238 -18.32 -2.30 -14.52
N GLU A 239 -17.39 -1.81 -15.34
CA GLU A 239 -16.49 -2.66 -16.14
C GLU A 239 -15.59 -3.51 -15.24
N ARG A 240 -14.93 -2.93 -14.23
CA ARG A 240 -14.13 -3.66 -13.23
C ARG A 240 -14.94 -4.77 -12.56
N VAL A 241 -16.13 -4.47 -12.06
CA VAL A 241 -17.03 -5.46 -11.43
C VAL A 241 -17.39 -6.58 -12.41
N SER A 242 -17.59 -6.25 -13.70
CA SER A 242 -17.88 -7.25 -14.74
C SER A 242 -16.70 -8.17 -15.00
N VAL A 243 -15.47 -7.63 -15.03
CA VAL A 243 -14.23 -8.42 -15.13
C VAL A 243 -14.11 -9.36 -13.92
N CYS A 244 -14.30 -8.86 -12.72
CA CYS A 244 -14.27 -9.67 -11.49
C CYS A 244 -15.25 -10.84 -11.57
N LYS A 245 -16.48 -10.57 -11.97
CA LYS A 245 -17.51 -11.60 -12.16
C LYS A 245 -17.09 -12.66 -13.17
N ALA A 246 -16.49 -12.26 -14.29
CA ALA A 246 -15.99 -13.19 -15.32
C ALA A 246 -14.84 -14.07 -14.79
N LEU A 247 -14.05 -13.54 -13.86
CA LEU A 247 -12.96 -14.27 -13.18
C LEU A 247 -13.43 -15.11 -11.98
N GLY A 248 -14.74 -15.12 -11.68
CA GLY A 248 -15.29 -15.82 -10.52
C GLY A 248 -14.95 -15.18 -9.17
N VAL A 249 -14.65 -13.88 -9.15
CA VAL A 249 -14.32 -13.11 -7.95
C VAL A 249 -15.45 -12.16 -7.62
N GLU A 250 -15.89 -12.16 -6.37
CA GLU A 250 -16.83 -11.15 -5.88
C GLU A 250 -16.09 -9.84 -5.64
N ALA A 251 -16.48 -8.80 -6.35
CA ALA A 251 -16.03 -7.44 -6.15
C ALA A 251 -17.19 -6.54 -5.80
N GLU A 252 -17.05 -5.78 -4.75
CA GLU A 252 -17.99 -4.75 -4.37
C GLU A 252 -17.84 -3.53 -5.28
N ALA A 253 -18.96 -2.92 -5.69
CA ALA A 253 -18.92 -1.66 -6.42
C ALA A 253 -18.37 -0.53 -5.53
N LEU A 254 -17.82 0.51 -6.17
CA LEU A 254 -17.11 1.59 -5.48
C LEU A 254 -17.98 2.31 -4.44
N LEU A 255 -19.23 2.65 -4.77
CA LEU A 255 -20.09 3.38 -3.83
C LEU A 255 -20.41 2.59 -2.54
N PRO A 256 -20.89 1.33 -2.59
CA PRO A 256 -21.02 0.49 -1.39
C PRO A 256 -19.72 0.39 -0.60
N HIS A 257 -18.60 0.16 -1.27
CA HIS A 257 -17.28 0.07 -0.63
C HIS A 257 -16.91 1.34 0.15
N LEU A 258 -17.12 2.53 -0.44
CA LEU A 258 -16.87 3.79 0.25
C LEU A 258 -17.83 4.01 1.43
N LYS A 259 -19.10 3.63 1.26
CA LYS A 259 -20.11 3.71 2.35
C LYS A 259 -19.70 2.85 3.54
N GLU A 260 -19.26 1.62 3.32
CA GLU A 260 -18.75 0.74 4.39
C GLU A 260 -17.49 1.31 5.03
N MET A 261 -16.51 1.71 4.21
CA MET A 261 -15.19 2.16 4.68
C MET A 261 -15.24 3.45 5.52
N TYR A 262 -16.11 4.38 5.16
CA TYR A 262 -16.17 5.72 5.77
C TYR A 262 -17.48 6.02 6.50
N HIS A 263 -18.38 5.03 6.63
CA HIS A 263 -19.70 5.16 7.25
C HIS A 263 -20.53 6.31 6.62
N LEU A 264 -20.60 6.31 5.27
CA LEU A 264 -21.30 7.35 4.51
C LEU A 264 -22.77 6.99 4.29
N GLU A 265 -23.63 8.00 4.39
CA GLU A 265 -25.09 7.85 4.19
C GLU A 265 -25.56 8.01 2.72
N PRO A 266 -24.97 8.91 1.88
CA PRO A 266 -25.51 9.22 0.56
C PRO A 266 -25.60 8.00 -0.37
N ASP A 267 -26.63 8.00 -1.23
CA ASP A 267 -26.94 6.92 -2.17
C ASP A 267 -26.42 7.18 -3.60
N ASN A 268 -25.62 8.21 -3.80
CA ASN A 268 -24.90 8.46 -5.05
C ASN A 268 -23.44 8.80 -4.79
N LEU A 269 -22.60 8.51 -5.77
CA LEU A 269 -21.16 8.62 -5.63
C LEU A 269 -20.69 10.07 -5.37
N TYR A 270 -21.33 11.05 -6.04
CA TYR A 270 -20.95 12.46 -5.87
C TYR A 270 -21.15 12.92 -4.43
N ASP A 271 -22.36 12.78 -3.91
CA ASP A 271 -22.67 13.22 -2.54
C ASP A 271 -21.89 12.43 -1.49
N ALA A 272 -21.64 11.14 -1.74
CA ALA A 272 -20.78 10.32 -0.87
C ALA A 272 -19.35 10.90 -0.79
N ILE A 273 -18.75 11.24 -1.92
CA ILE A 273 -17.42 11.86 -1.97
C ILE A 273 -17.42 13.23 -1.29
N GLN A 274 -18.43 14.08 -1.56
CA GLN A 274 -18.52 15.43 -0.97
C GLN A 274 -18.70 15.39 0.56
N SER A 275 -19.39 14.37 1.08
CA SER A 275 -19.59 14.18 2.52
C SER A 275 -18.40 13.55 3.24
N CYS A 276 -17.48 12.91 2.51
CA CYS A 276 -16.35 12.17 3.06
C CYS A 276 -15.33 13.12 3.71
N VAL A 277 -15.32 13.18 5.05
CA VAL A 277 -14.44 14.07 5.82
C VAL A 277 -12.95 13.82 5.53
N PRO A 278 -12.46 12.57 5.43
CA PRO A 278 -11.07 12.29 5.07
C PRO A 278 -10.61 12.84 3.71
N TYR A 279 -11.52 13.13 2.79
CA TYR A 279 -11.19 13.63 1.45
C TYR A 279 -11.01 15.16 1.39
N LYS A 280 -11.49 15.88 2.40
CA LYS A 280 -11.43 17.34 2.44
C LYS A 280 -10.00 17.85 2.61
N GLY A 281 -9.64 18.87 1.83
CA GLY A 281 -8.32 19.53 1.91
C GLY A 281 -7.17 18.75 1.28
N ILE A 282 -7.41 17.59 0.63
CA ILE A 282 -6.41 16.89 -0.15
C ILE A 282 -6.20 17.63 -1.46
N LYS A 283 -4.99 18.18 -1.63
CA LYS A 283 -4.66 18.97 -2.82
C LYS A 283 -4.37 18.10 -4.04
N SER A 284 -4.66 18.66 -5.22
CA SER A 284 -4.38 18.04 -6.50
C SER A 284 -2.88 17.80 -6.70
N PRO A 285 -2.50 16.81 -7.54
CA PRO A 285 -1.16 16.74 -8.10
C PRO A 285 -0.79 18.03 -8.82
N THR A 286 0.50 18.34 -8.89
CA THR A 286 1.08 19.45 -9.67
C THR A 286 1.95 18.96 -10.83
N THR A 287 1.95 17.65 -11.06
CA THR A 287 2.69 16.98 -12.13
C THR A 287 2.03 15.64 -12.46
N THR A 288 2.18 15.20 -13.69
CA THR A 288 1.74 13.87 -14.16
C THR A 288 2.60 12.73 -13.64
N GLU A 289 3.78 13.04 -13.05
CA GLU A 289 4.65 12.07 -12.37
C GLU A 289 4.13 11.66 -10.97
N HIS A 290 3.03 12.26 -10.52
CA HIS A 290 2.46 11.96 -9.23
C HIS A 290 1.86 10.54 -9.19
N ARG A 291 1.95 9.88 -8.04
CA ARG A 291 1.46 8.51 -7.85
C ARG A 291 0.01 8.29 -8.26
N PHE A 292 -0.89 9.28 -8.08
CA PHE A 292 -2.30 9.19 -8.49
C PHE A 292 -2.46 9.00 -10.02
N VAL A 293 -1.47 9.40 -10.80
CA VAL A 293 -1.47 9.20 -12.26
C VAL A 293 -0.78 7.89 -12.60
N GLN A 294 0.44 7.68 -12.09
CA GLN A 294 1.29 6.58 -12.54
C GLN A 294 0.98 5.26 -11.83
N GLU A 295 0.88 5.28 -10.50
CA GLU A 295 0.75 4.05 -9.72
C GLU A 295 -0.57 3.34 -10.02
N ASP A 296 -1.69 4.03 -9.83
CA ASP A 296 -3.02 3.43 -9.99
C ASP A 296 -3.32 3.09 -11.47
N THR A 297 -2.79 3.88 -12.43
CA THR A 297 -2.94 3.54 -13.86
C THR A 297 -2.21 2.26 -14.21
N LEU A 298 -0.94 2.12 -13.80
CA LEU A 298 -0.12 0.97 -14.16
C LEU A 298 -0.42 -0.28 -13.34
N SER A 299 -0.87 -0.10 -12.10
CA SER A 299 -1.06 -1.21 -11.17
C SER A 299 -2.51 -1.66 -10.99
N ASP A 300 -3.49 -0.84 -11.40
CA ASP A 300 -4.91 -1.16 -11.29
C ASP A 300 -5.61 -1.13 -12.64
N LEU A 301 -5.59 0.00 -13.39
CA LEU A 301 -6.38 0.13 -14.62
C LEU A 301 -5.83 -0.74 -15.75
N VAL A 302 -4.52 -0.66 -16.03
CA VAL A 302 -3.90 -1.43 -17.13
C VAL A 302 -4.04 -2.95 -16.94
N PRO A 303 -3.78 -3.53 -15.74
CA PRO A 303 -3.99 -4.95 -15.55
C PRO A 303 -5.46 -5.39 -15.55
N THR A 304 -6.40 -4.47 -15.37
CA THR A 304 -7.85 -4.76 -15.38
C THR A 304 -8.42 -4.72 -16.79
N ALA A 305 -7.81 -3.92 -17.71
CA ALA A 305 -8.26 -3.76 -19.09
C ALA A 305 -7.92 -4.96 -19.98
#